data_5b19ffa3eda41a7a3e0a12909f04624f
#
_entry.id   5b19ffa3eda41a7a3e0a12909f04624f
#
_cell.length_a   1.000
_cell.length_b   1.000
_cell.length_c   1.000
_cell.angle_alpha   90.00
_cell.angle_beta   90.00
_cell.angle_gamma   90.00
#
_symmetry.space_group_name_H-M   'P 1'
#
loop_
_entity.id
_entity.type
_entity.pdbx_description
1 polymer ?
#
loop_
_entity_poly.entity_id
_entity_poly.type
_entity_poly.pdbx_seq_one_letter_code
_entity_poly.pdbx_strand_id
1 'polypeptide(L)'
;MRKIILLVVATMVFAAIAALPAAAQDAAKKDAAPKAAKSLSQAVLEQWNDIGRKLTAMAEDFPEDKYDFKPTPAQRSFAEQLLHAAGANYFFINIANGEKPPAQEDPSRAKYKTKADVVAYVKKSLEDGAAAIKAKGDAGMAGMMVDPFENQQVRVFDWAYGFMEHSGEHYGQLVVYYRLAGLVPPESRPKK
;
A
#
# COMPACT_ATOMS: atom_id res chain seq x y z
N MET A 1 8.39 -56.15 63.00
CA MET A 1 7.72 -55.21 62.03
C MET A 1 8.65 -54.05 61.84
N ARG A 2 9.47 -54.07 60.75
CA ARG A 2 10.42 -53.00 60.40
C ARG A 2 9.82 -52.16 59.30
N LYS A 3 9.64 -50.88 59.59
CA LYS A 3 9.18 -49.88 58.58
C LYS A 3 10.42 -49.40 57.82
N ILE A 4 10.44 -49.66 56.51
CA ILE A 4 11.45 -49.14 55.61
C ILE A 4 10.94 -47.74 55.14
N ILE A 5 11.70 -46.68 55.47
CA ILE A 5 11.48 -45.33 54.99
C ILE A 5 12.28 -45.18 53.69
N LEU A 6 11.55 -44.99 52.55
CA LEU A 6 12.17 -44.75 51.26
C LEU A 6 12.42 -43.23 51.13
N LEU A 7 13.70 -42.83 51.11
CA LEU A 7 14.14 -41.46 50.92
C LEU A 7 14.24 -41.19 49.39
N VAL A 8 13.33 -40.43 48.83
CA VAL A 8 13.39 -39.97 47.43
C VAL A 8 14.22 -38.69 47.41
N VAL A 9 15.45 -38.77 46.90
CA VAL A 9 16.28 -37.59 46.61
C VAL A 9 15.91 -37.05 45.24
N ALA A 10 15.19 -35.94 45.22
CA ALA A 10 14.88 -35.18 43.96
C ALA A 10 16.10 -34.31 43.62
N THR A 11 16.86 -34.71 42.64
CA THR A 11 17.92 -33.88 42.02
C THR A 11 17.28 -32.82 41.11
N MET A 12 17.23 -31.59 41.59
CA MET A 12 16.88 -30.41 40.72
C MET A 12 18.09 -30.09 39.83
N VAL A 13 17.98 -30.39 38.56
CA VAL A 13 18.91 -29.87 37.56
C VAL A 13 18.48 -28.43 37.24
N PHE A 14 19.22 -27.45 37.75
CA PHE A 14 19.10 -26.05 37.35
C PHE A 14 19.71 -25.90 35.95
N ALA A 15 18.87 -25.85 34.91
CA ALA A 15 19.29 -25.37 33.60
C ALA A 15 19.44 -23.85 33.69
N ALA A 16 20.68 -23.37 33.81
CA ALA A 16 20.98 -21.95 33.65
C ALA A 16 20.76 -21.55 32.20
N ILE A 17 19.56 -21.06 31.86
CA ILE A 17 19.30 -20.35 30.60
C ILE A 17 20.06 -19.03 30.70
N ALA A 18 21.19 -18.95 30.00
CA ALA A 18 21.89 -17.68 29.80
C ALA A 18 20.97 -16.74 29.00
N ALA A 19 20.18 -15.95 29.71
CA ALA A 19 19.45 -14.84 29.13
C ALA A 19 20.48 -13.79 28.69
N LEU A 20 20.82 -13.78 27.40
CA LEU A 20 21.56 -12.66 26.82
C LEU A 20 20.71 -11.38 27.01
N PRO A 21 21.30 -10.30 27.53
CA PRO A 21 20.53 -9.14 27.89
C PRO A 21 19.94 -8.51 26.62
N ALA A 22 18.63 -8.54 26.48
CA ALA A 22 17.87 -7.81 25.46
C ALA A 22 18.17 -6.28 25.48
N ALA A 23 18.69 -5.78 26.60
CA ALA A 23 19.14 -4.41 26.81
C ALA A 23 20.29 -3.96 25.88
N ALA A 24 21.10 -4.88 25.34
CA ALA A 24 22.22 -4.52 24.46
C ALA A 24 21.75 -4.17 23.02
N GLN A 25 20.61 -4.70 22.58
CA GLN A 25 20.04 -4.36 21.25
C GLN A 25 19.27 -3.05 21.25
N ASP A 26 18.66 -2.66 22.37
CA ASP A 26 17.97 -1.38 22.51
C ASP A 26 18.95 -0.20 22.71
N ALA A 27 20.10 -0.43 23.37
CA ALA A 27 21.14 0.59 23.53
C ALA A 27 21.78 0.96 22.19
N ALA A 28 22.05 -0.01 21.30
CA ALA A 28 22.64 0.24 19.99
C ALA A 28 21.69 1.03 19.02
N LYS A 29 20.39 0.99 19.27
CA LYS A 29 19.41 1.81 18.52
C LYS A 29 19.28 3.25 19.02
N LYS A 30 19.68 3.51 20.26
CA LYS A 30 19.52 4.82 20.91
C LYS A 30 20.61 5.83 20.56
N ASP A 31 21.79 5.36 20.12
CA ASP A 31 22.96 6.19 19.84
C ASP A 31 23.19 6.50 18.35
N ALA A 32 22.35 5.97 17.45
CA ALA A 32 22.43 6.35 16.05
C ALA A 32 21.79 7.72 15.85
N ALA A 33 22.58 8.70 15.39
CA ALA A 33 22.04 10.00 15.02
C ALA A 33 20.85 9.85 14.07
N PRO A 34 19.81 10.71 14.21
CA PRO A 34 18.66 10.67 13.31
C PRO A 34 19.12 10.75 11.84
N LYS A 35 18.57 9.89 10.99
CA LYS A 35 18.83 9.99 9.54
C LYS A 35 18.35 11.37 9.05
N ALA A 36 19.09 11.94 8.09
CA ALA A 36 18.67 13.16 7.43
C ALA A 36 17.23 13.01 6.88
N ALA A 37 16.45 14.09 6.98
CA ALA A 37 15.12 14.12 6.40
C ALA A 37 15.21 13.88 4.89
N LYS A 38 14.24 13.13 4.35
CA LYS A 38 14.11 12.93 2.91
C LYS A 38 13.73 14.26 2.25
N SER A 39 14.12 14.42 1.01
CA SER A 39 13.63 15.53 0.20
C SER A 39 12.12 15.37 -0.07
N LEU A 40 11.46 16.46 -0.50
CA LEU A 40 10.01 16.46 -0.75
C LEU A 40 9.62 15.39 -1.78
N SER A 41 10.28 15.37 -2.92
CA SER A 41 9.99 14.41 -3.99
C SER A 41 10.30 12.97 -3.58
N GLN A 42 11.35 12.74 -2.79
CA GLN A 42 11.67 11.42 -2.24
C GLN A 42 10.59 10.93 -1.27
N ALA A 43 10.09 11.80 -0.38
CA ALA A 43 9.04 11.44 0.56
C ALA A 43 7.72 11.10 -0.16
N VAL A 44 7.33 11.90 -1.16
CA VAL A 44 6.15 11.65 -1.99
C VAL A 44 6.29 10.33 -2.76
N LEU A 45 7.43 10.11 -3.41
CA LEU A 45 7.68 8.90 -4.17
C LEU A 45 7.63 7.63 -3.32
N GLU A 46 8.12 7.69 -2.10
CA GLU A 46 8.05 6.55 -1.17
C GLU A 46 6.61 6.20 -0.80
N GLN A 47 5.78 7.19 -0.49
CA GLN A 47 4.36 6.97 -0.17
C GLN A 47 3.58 6.47 -1.40
N TRP A 48 3.84 7.05 -2.58
CA TRP A 48 3.28 6.58 -3.85
C TRP A 48 3.61 5.11 -4.11
N ASN A 49 4.87 4.74 -3.96
CA ASN A 49 5.32 3.37 -4.17
C ASN A 49 4.75 2.40 -3.11
N ASP A 50 4.57 2.83 -1.86
CA ASP A 50 4.00 1.95 -0.82
C ASP A 50 2.52 1.65 -1.08
N ILE A 51 1.71 2.66 -1.38
CA ILE A 51 0.30 2.41 -1.73
C ILE A 51 0.18 1.64 -3.05
N GLY A 52 1.05 1.93 -4.01
CA GLY A 52 1.13 1.22 -5.29
C GLY A 52 1.46 -0.26 -5.11
N ARG A 53 2.42 -0.58 -4.26
CA ARG A 53 2.76 -1.97 -3.88
C ARG A 53 1.56 -2.70 -3.29
N LYS A 54 0.83 -2.05 -2.40
CA LYS A 54 -0.37 -2.63 -1.75
C LYS A 54 -1.47 -2.90 -2.76
N LEU A 55 -1.79 -1.95 -3.63
CA LEU A 55 -2.80 -2.13 -4.68
C LEU A 55 -2.41 -3.22 -5.68
N THR A 56 -1.13 -3.26 -6.09
CA THR A 56 -0.60 -4.30 -6.97
C THR A 56 -0.73 -5.69 -6.32
N ALA A 57 -0.35 -5.82 -5.04
CA ALA A 57 -0.48 -7.08 -4.32
C ALA A 57 -1.94 -7.55 -4.22
N MET A 58 -2.90 -6.62 -4.01
CA MET A 58 -4.32 -6.94 -4.03
C MET A 58 -4.77 -7.44 -5.41
N ALA A 59 -4.34 -6.75 -6.48
CA ALA A 59 -4.69 -7.14 -7.84
C ALA A 59 -4.10 -8.51 -8.22
N GLU A 60 -2.83 -8.76 -7.91
CA GLU A 60 -2.17 -10.01 -8.26
C GLU A 60 -2.68 -11.22 -7.48
N ASP A 61 -3.06 -11.02 -6.22
CA ASP A 61 -3.43 -12.13 -5.33
C ASP A 61 -4.91 -12.53 -5.44
N PHE A 62 -5.83 -11.58 -5.71
CA PHE A 62 -7.26 -11.91 -5.76
C PHE A 62 -7.57 -12.92 -6.86
N PRO A 63 -8.41 -13.97 -6.59
CA PRO A 63 -8.76 -15.00 -7.58
C PRO A 63 -9.44 -14.41 -8.81
N GLU A 64 -9.04 -14.86 -10.00
CA GLU A 64 -9.56 -14.34 -11.26
C GLU A 64 -11.06 -14.56 -11.43
N ASP A 65 -11.57 -15.72 -10.98
CA ASP A 65 -13.00 -16.08 -10.99
C ASP A 65 -13.84 -15.16 -10.11
N LYS A 66 -13.21 -14.35 -9.24
CA LYS A 66 -13.85 -13.37 -8.35
C LYS A 66 -13.66 -11.90 -8.77
N TYR A 67 -13.02 -11.65 -9.93
CA TYR A 67 -12.74 -10.27 -10.36
C TYR A 67 -14.01 -9.43 -10.60
N ASP A 68 -15.12 -10.10 -10.95
CA ASP A 68 -16.42 -9.45 -11.14
C ASP A 68 -17.32 -9.51 -9.89
N PHE A 69 -16.77 -9.94 -8.74
CA PHE A 69 -17.46 -9.95 -7.46
C PHE A 69 -17.80 -8.52 -7.01
N LYS A 70 -19.08 -8.31 -6.63
CA LYS A 70 -19.62 -7.07 -6.09
C LYS A 70 -20.17 -7.32 -4.69
N PRO A 71 -19.76 -6.56 -3.66
CA PRO A 71 -20.36 -6.65 -2.33
C PRO A 71 -21.87 -6.40 -2.33
N THR A 72 -22.31 -5.44 -3.14
CA THR A 72 -23.73 -5.17 -3.42
C THR A 72 -23.90 -4.83 -4.91
N PRO A 73 -25.11 -4.97 -5.48
CA PRO A 73 -25.34 -4.63 -6.89
C PRO A 73 -24.99 -3.20 -7.28
N ALA A 74 -25.09 -2.26 -6.34
CA ALA A 74 -24.81 -0.84 -6.56
C ALA A 74 -23.32 -0.49 -6.55
N GLN A 75 -22.45 -1.37 -6.03
CA GLN A 75 -21.03 -1.12 -5.95
C GLN A 75 -20.30 -1.56 -7.24
N ARG A 76 -19.12 -0.99 -7.46
CA ARG A 76 -18.17 -1.47 -8.47
C ARG A 76 -17.80 -2.94 -8.16
N SER A 77 -17.46 -3.72 -9.17
CA SER A 77 -16.80 -5.00 -8.96
C SER A 77 -15.36 -4.80 -8.47
N PHE A 78 -14.71 -5.88 -8.00
CA PHE A 78 -13.31 -5.81 -7.60
C PHE A 78 -12.42 -5.27 -8.72
N ALA A 79 -12.60 -5.74 -9.95
CA ALA A 79 -11.87 -5.25 -11.12
C ALA A 79 -12.19 -3.78 -11.43
N GLU A 80 -13.46 -3.39 -11.40
CA GLU A 80 -13.88 -1.99 -11.63
C GLU A 80 -13.30 -1.05 -10.58
N GLN A 81 -13.18 -1.50 -9.33
CA GLN A 81 -12.57 -0.73 -8.25
C GLN A 81 -11.08 -0.48 -8.49
N LEU A 82 -10.35 -1.51 -8.94
CA LEU A 82 -8.93 -1.37 -9.33
C LEU A 82 -8.75 -0.47 -10.54
N LEU A 83 -9.61 -0.61 -11.56
CA LEU A 83 -9.56 0.21 -12.77
C LEU A 83 -9.83 1.68 -12.46
N HIS A 84 -10.80 1.97 -11.57
CA HIS A 84 -11.08 3.31 -11.11
C HIS A 84 -9.88 3.94 -10.40
N ALA A 85 -9.29 3.26 -9.42
CA ALA A 85 -8.10 3.74 -8.72
C ALA A 85 -6.92 4.01 -9.69
N ALA A 86 -6.71 3.10 -10.65
CA ALA A 86 -5.66 3.26 -11.67
C ALA A 86 -5.97 4.39 -12.68
N GLY A 87 -7.25 4.59 -13.03
CA GLY A 87 -7.70 5.70 -13.88
C GLY A 87 -7.43 7.06 -13.22
N ALA A 88 -7.70 7.18 -11.93
CA ALA A 88 -7.40 8.36 -11.15
C ALA A 88 -5.90 8.72 -11.17
N ASN A 89 -5.00 7.72 -11.16
CA ASN A 89 -3.56 7.98 -11.30
C ASN A 89 -3.23 8.72 -12.60
N TYR A 90 -3.86 8.36 -13.72
CA TYR A 90 -3.66 9.07 -15.00
C TYR A 90 -4.29 10.47 -14.98
N PHE A 91 -5.38 10.66 -14.27
CA PHE A 91 -5.93 11.99 -14.05
C PHE A 91 -4.90 12.88 -13.33
N PHE A 92 -4.31 12.38 -12.26
CA PHE A 92 -3.22 13.06 -11.55
C PHE A 92 -2.05 13.39 -12.48
N ILE A 93 -1.53 12.40 -13.23
CA ILE A 93 -0.34 12.54 -14.07
C ILE A 93 -0.55 13.62 -15.12
N ASN A 94 -1.66 13.59 -15.83
CA ASN A 94 -1.95 14.53 -16.90
C ASN A 94 -2.05 15.96 -16.39
N ILE A 95 -2.85 16.18 -15.34
CA ILE A 95 -3.03 17.52 -14.76
C ILE A 95 -1.70 18.05 -14.19
N ALA A 96 -0.94 17.22 -13.47
CA ALA A 96 0.36 17.61 -12.93
C ALA A 96 1.36 17.97 -14.06
N ASN A 97 1.21 17.41 -15.25
CA ASN A 97 2.02 17.75 -16.42
C ASN A 97 1.48 18.92 -17.25
N GLY A 98 0.35 19.53 -16.85
CA GLY A 98 -0.31 20.59 -17.59
C GLY A 98 -1.10 20.09 -18.81
N GLU A 99 -1.39 18.80 -18.84
CA GLU A 99 -2.19 18.16 -19.90
C GLU A 99 -3.68 18.12 -19.50
N LYS A 100 -4.53 17.85 -20.48
CA LYS A 100 -5.96 17.64 -20.18
C LYS A 100 -6.16 16.28 -19.48
N PRO A 101 -7.12 16.19 -18.54
CA PRO A 101 -7.47 14.91 -17.94
C PRO A 101 -7.95 13.91 -19.01
N PRO A 102 -7.88 12.60 -18.75
CA PRO A 102 -8.46 11.61 -19.64
C PRO A 102 -9.95 11.90 -19.92
N ALA A 103 -10.40 11.64 -21.15
CA ALA A 103 -11.79 11.88 -21.54
C ALA A 103 -12.80 10.96 -20.81
N GLN A 104 -12.33 9.83 -20.28
CA GLN A 104 -13.09 8.91 -19.46
C GLN A 104 -12.42 8.76 -18.10
N GLU A 105 -13.19 8.95 -17.04
CA GLU A 105 -12.74 8.82 -15.68
C GLU A 105 -12.40 7.36 -15.34
N ASP A 106 -13.31 6.43 -15.66
CA ASP A 106 -13.15 5.00 -15.39
C ASP A 106 -12.85 4.20 -16.65
N PRO A 107 -11.73 3.46 -16.69
CA PRO A 107 -11.47 2.51 -17.77
C PRO A 107 -12.52 1.40 -17.80
N SER A 108 -13.04 1.12 -18.99
CA SER A 108 -14.11 0.14 -19.15
C SER A 108 -13.65 -1.28 -18.86
N ARG A 109 -14.39 -2.02 -18.02
CA ARG A 109 -14.20 -3.47 -17.80
C ARG A 109 -14.29 -4.26 -19.12
N ALA A 110 -15.04 -3.78 -20.11
CA ALA A 110 -15.12 -4.40 -21.43
C ALA A 110 -13.79 -4.34 -22.21
N LYS A 111 -12.93 -3.36 -21.92
CA LYS A 111 -11.59 -3.24 -22.50
C LYS A 111 -10.57 -4.11 -21.73
N TYR A 112 -10.66 -4.16 -20.43
CA TYR A 112 -9.74 -4.90 -19.54
C TYR A 112 -10.43 -6.17 -19.04
N LYS A 113 -10.50 -7.21 -19.90
CA LYS A 113 -11.36 -8.39 -19.70
C LYS A 113 -10.78 -9.42 -18.74
N THR A 114 -9.47 -9.58 -18.72
CA THR A 114 -8.78 -10.59 -17.92
C THR A 114 -8.17 -9.97 -16.66
N LYS A 115 -7.85 -10.80 -15.67
CA LYS A 115 -7.03 -10.40 -14.53
C LYS A 115 -5.72 -9.78 -14.99
N ALA A 116 -5.06 -10.39 -15.97
CA ALA A 116 -3.79 -9.93 -16.50
C ALA A 116 -3.89 -8.50 -17.07
N ASP A 117 -4.97 -8.19 -17.80
CA ASP A 117 -5.19 -6.83 -18.34
C ASP A 117 -5.33 -5.81 -17.22
N VAL A 118 -6.12 -6.11 -16.18
CA VAL A 118 -6.35 -5.22 -15.04
C VAL A 118 -5.04 -5.01 -14.26
N VAL A 119 -4.31 -6.09 -13.95
CA VAL A 119 -3.02 -6.02 -13.24
C VAL A 119 -2.02 -5.18 -14.03
N ALA A 120 -1.92 -5.40 -15.34
CA ALA A 120 -1.01 -4.64 -16.20
C ALA A 120 -1.35 -3.14 -16.20
N TYR A 121 -2.64 -2.79 -16.29
CA TYR A 121 -3.09 -1.40 -16.24
C TYR A 121 -2.80 -0.73 -14.89
N VAL A 122 -3.08 -1.41 -13.78
CA VAL A 122 -2.76 -0.92 -12.42
C VAL A 122 -1.26 -0.65 -12.29
N LYS A 123 -0.42 -1.63 -12.63
CA LYS A 123 1.04 -1.48 -12.56
C LYS A 123 1.54 -0.32 -13.39
N LYS A 124 1.08 -0.23 -14.64
CA LYS A 124 1.49 0.83 -15.56
C LYS A 124 1.13 2.21 -15.02
N SER A 125 -0.07 2.41 -14.49
CA SER A 125 -0.49 3.68 -13.90
C SER A 125 0.39 4.12 -12.73
N LEU A 126 0.78 3.16 -11.89
CA LEU A 126 1.65 3.41 -10.73
C LEU A 126 3.09 3.72 -11.14
N GLU A 127 3.62 3.00 -12.14
CA GLU A 127 4.94 3.25 -12.72
C GLU A 127 5.03 4.64 -13.38
N ASP A 128 4.02 5.02 -14.15
CA ASP A 128 3.95 6.33 -14.81
C ASP A 128 3.83 7.47 -13.80
N GLY A 129 3.05 7.29 -12.73
CA GLY A 129 2.97 8.25 -11.63
C GLY A 129 4.29 8.40 -10.89
N ALA A 130 4.97 7.30 -10.59
CA ALA A 130 6.30 7.34 -9.99
C ALA A 130 7.32 8.05 -10.89
N ALA A 131 7.26 7.82 -12.21
CA ALA A 131 8.11 8.50 -13.19
C ALA A 131 7.81 10.01 -13.22
N ALA A 132 6.54 10.42 -13.20
CA ALA A 132 6.15 11.83 -13.17
C ALA A 132 6.66 12.54 -11.90
N ILE A 133 6.53 11.92 -10.72
CA ILE A 133 7.03 12.45 -9.44
C ILE A 133 8.56 12.63 -9.50
N LYS A 134 9.28 11.60 -9.99
CA LYS A 134 10.74 11.67 -10.15
C LYS A 134 11.18 12.79 -11.11
N ALA A 135 10.52 12.92 -12.25
CA ALA A 135 10.83 13.94 -13.25
C ALA A 135 10.63 15.37 -12.72
N LYS A 136 9.62 15.59 -11.88
CA LYS A 136 9.36 16.90 -11.27
C LYS A 136 10.40 17.29 -10.22
N GLY A 137 10.95 16.34 -9.50
CA GLY A 137 11.89 16.61 -8.40
C GLY A 137 11.30 17.55 -7.35
N ASP A 138 12.14 18.04 -6.42
CA ASP A 138 11.68 18.88 -5.31
C ASP A 138 11.08 20.21 -5.77
N ALA A 139 11.73 20.87 -6.72
CA ALA A 139 11.27 22.14 -7.26
C ALA A 139 9.90 22.01 -7.97
N GLY A 140 9.72 20.96 -8.76
CA GLY A 140 8.45 20.71 -9.45
C GLY A 140 7.33 20.32 -8.48
N MET A 141 7.64 19.55 -7.43
CA MET A 141 6.66 19.17 -6.40
C MET A 141 6.23 20.37 -5.54
N ALA A 142 7.13 21.33 -5.31
CA ALA A 142 6.80 22.60 -4.64
C ALA A 142 6.15 23.63 -5.55
N GLY A 143 6.18 23.41 -6.88
CA GLY A 143 5.60 24.30 -7.87
C GLY A 143 4.08 24.40 -7.75
N MET A 144 3.54 25.55 -8.20
CA MET A 144 2.10 25.81 -8.17
C MET A 144 1.41 25.35 -9.46
N MET A 145 0.18 24.89 -9.33
CA MET A 145 -0.74 24.55 -10.41
C MET A 145 -2.14 25.02 -10.08
N VAL A 146 -3.04 25.04 -11.06
CA VAL A 146 -4.46 25.30 -10.82
C VAL A 146 -5.17 23.97 -10.61
N ASP A 147 -5.84 23.82 -9.47
CA ASP A 147 -6.75 22.71 -9.20
C ASP A 147 -7.95 22.82 -10.17
N PRO A 148 -8.20 21.83 -11.04
CA PRO A 148 -9.28 21.90 -12.00
C PRO A 148 -10.68 21.75 -11.37
N PHE A 149 -10.79 21.27 -10.13
CA PHE A 149 -12.09 21.12 -9.44
C PHE A 149 -12.51 22.39 -8.73
N GLU A 150 -11.57 23.04 -8.03
CA GLU A 150 -11.85 24.20 -7.19
C GLU A 150 -11.38 25.51 -7.82
N ASN A 151 -10.66 25.44 -8.94
CA ASN A 151 -10.10 26.60 -9.66
C ASN A 151 -9.23 27.48 -8.73
N GLN A 152 -8.48 26.85 -7.84
CA GLN A 152 -7.55 27.51 -6.90
C GLN A 152 -6.10 27.11 -7.15
N GLN A 153 -5.17 27.96 -6.71
CA GLN A 153 -3.74 27.62 -6.75
C GLN A 153 -3.40 26.64 -5.64
N VAL A 154 -2.83 25.49 -6.04
CA VAL A 154 -2.34 24.44 -5.15
C VAL A 154 -0.93 24.04 -5.53
N ARG A 155 -0.16 23.47 -4.60
CA ARG A 155 1.14 22.87 -4.95
C ARG A 155 0.91 21.55 -5.66
N VAL A 156 1.81 21.18 -6.56
CA VAL A 156 1.81 19.83 -7.17
C VAL A 156 1.88 18.75 -6.09
N PHE A 157 2.59 19.01 -4.99
CA PHE A 157 2.62 18.12 -3.82
C PHE A 157 1.22 17.86 -3.23
N ASP A 158 0.42 18.91 -3.03
CA ASP A 158 -0.93 18.78 -2.45
C ASP A 158 -1.83 17.95 -3.39
N TRP A 159 -1.68 18.17 -4.70
CA TRP A 159 -2.35 17.38 -5.73
C TRP A 159 -1.93 15.89 -5.70
N ALA A 160 -0.61 15.62 -5.63
CA ALA A 160 -0.11 14.25 -5.50
C ALA A 160 -0.59 13.56 -4.22
N TYR A 161 -0.64 14.31 -3.10
CA TYR A 161 -1.16 13.79 -1.83
C TYR A 161 -2.62 13.36 -1.95
N GLY A 162 -3.48 14.16 -2.58
CA GLY A 162 -4.89 13.82 -2.79
C GLY A 162 -5.07 12.48 -3.54
N PHE A 163 -4.24 12.19 -4.53
CA PHE A 163 -4.30 10.91 -5.25
C PHE A 163 -3.71 9.72 -4.48
N MET A 164 -2.73 9.96 -3.61
CA MET A 164 -2.27 8.92 -2.68
C MET A 164 -3.34 8.59 -1.64
N GLU A 165 -4.03 9.59 -1.12
CA GLU A 165 -5.16 9.43 -0.20
C GLU A 165 -6.31 8.69 -0.87
N HIS A 166 -6.75 9.09 -2.06
CA HIS A 166 -7.74 8.40 -2.87
C HIS A 166 -7.38 6.92 -3.13
N SER A 167 -6.11 6.65 -3.46
CA SER A 167 -5.63 5.26 -3.60
C SER A 167 -5.70 4.48 -2.29
N GLY A 168 -5.47 5.15 -1.15
CA GLY A 168 -5.61 4.57 0.20
C GLY A 168 -7.06 4.23 0.54
N GLU A 169 -8.02 5.08 0.17
CA GLU A 169 -9.45 4.81 0.32
C GLU A 169 -9.87 3.57 -0.47
N HIS A 170 -9.44 3.47 -1.74
CA HIS A 170 -9.74 2.30 -2.57
C HIS A 170 -9.05 1.03 -2.07
N TYR A 171 -7.84 1.12 -1.56
CA TYR A 171 -7.19 0.01 -0.87
C TYR A 171 -8.03 -0.47 0.32
N GLY A 172 -8.53 0.44 1.15
CA GLY A 172 -9.40 0.11 2.28
C GLY A 172 -10.70 -0.57 1.84
N GLN A 173 -11.32 -0.10 0.76
CA GLN A 173 -12.49 -0.74 0.17
C GLN A 173 -12.16 -2.16 -0.32
N LEU A 174 -11.08 -2.36 -1.07
CA LEU A 174 -10.64 -3.68 -1.55
C LEU A 174 -10.38 -4.67 -0.41
N VAL A 175 -9.90 -4.22 0.76
CA VAL A 175 -9.78 -5.04 1.97
C VAL A 175 -11.15 -5.61 2.39
N VAL A 176 -12.23 -4.85 2.24
CA VAL A 176 -13.59 -5.34 2.51
C VAL A 176 -14.00 -6.40 1.50
N TYR A 177 -13.70 -6.20 0.20
CA TYR A 177 -13.97 -7.20 -0.84
C TYR A 177 -13.28 -8.54 -0.54
N TYR A 178 -12.02 -8.50 -0.13
CA TYR A 178 -11.29 -9.71 0.27
C TYR A 178 -12.02 -10.46 1.38
N ARG A 179 -12.38 -9.77 2.45
CA ARG A 179 -13.03 -10.38 3.61
C ARG A 179 -14.41 -10.94 3.28
N LEU A 180 -15.19 -10.24 2.47
CA LEU A 180 -16.49 -10.74 2.00
C LEU A 180 -16.36 -11.94 1.06
N ALA A 181 -15.25 -12.02 0.31
CA ALA A 181 -14.93 -13.20 -0.50
C ALA A 181 -14.35 -14.37 0.30
N GLY A 182 -14.25 -14.24 1.65
CA GLY A 182 -13.68 -15.27 2.53
C GLY A 182 -12.15 -15.35 2.49
N LEU A 183 -11.47 -14.28 2.04
CA LEU A 183 -10.02 -14.23 1.87
C LEU A 183 -9.35 -13.30 2.88
N VAL A 184 -8.07 -13.54 3.16
CA VAL A 184 -7.24 -12.65 3.98
C VAL A 184 -6.45 -11.71 3.05
N PRO A 185 -6.58 -10.37 3.21
CA PRO A 185 -5.82 -9.42 2.41
C PRO A 185 -4.30 -9.64 2.55
N PRO A 186 -3.48 -9.41 1.50
CA PRO A 186 -2.04 -9.65 1.52
C PRO A 186 -1.31 -9.03 2.72
N GLU A 187 -1.57 -7.75 3.00
CA GLU A 187 -0.92 -7.02 4.12
C GLU A 187 -1.39 -7.47 5.52
N SER A 188 -2.48 -8.24 5.61
CA SER A 188 -2.99 -8.79 6.89
C SER A 188 -2.46 -10.19 7.19
N ARG A 189 -1.63 -10.75 6.32
CA ARG A 189 -1.02 -12.07 6.49
C ARG A 189 0.24 -11.98 7.34
N PRO A 190 0.60 -13.04 8.11
CA PRO A 190 1.89 -13.10 8.80
C PRO A 190 3.04 -12.86 7.81
N LYS A 191 3.97 -11.99 8.17
CA LYS A 191 5.22 -11.83 7.41
C LYS A 191 6.05 -13.11 7.56
N LYS A 192 6.45 -13.67 6.43
CA LYS A 192 7.36 -14.82 6.42
C LYS A 192 8.78 -14.40 6.77
#